data_8b4b82e3b11f04c24e130f6dca0227f0
#
_entry.id   8b4b82e3b11f04c24e130f6dca0227f0
#
_cell.length_a   1.000
_cell.length_b   1.000
_cell.length_c   1.000
_cell.angle_alpha   90.00
_cell.angle_beta   90.00
_cell.angle_gamma   90.00
#
_symmetry.space_group_name_H-M   'P 1'
#
loop_
_entity.id
_entity.type
_entity.pdbx_description
1 polymer ?
#
loop_
_entity_poly.entity_id
_entity_poly.type
_entity_poly.pdbx_seq_one_letter_code
_entity_poly.pdbx_strand_id
1 'polypeptide(L)'
;MKKLLDNITAEVTKAFVEAGYEEKFGKVTLSNRPDLCEFQCNGAMAAAKQYKKAPFMIADDVAARLQGQEMFASVESVKPGFLNLKLSEEYLAEYLREMQADERYGCEKTAEPKTIIVDYGGANVAKPLHVGHLRSAVIGESVKRMSRYIGHNVIGDVHLGDWGLQMGLIITELHERKPELVYFDEAYEGEYPEEAPFTISELEEIYPTASGKSKEDAAYKEAAMQATFELQKGRRGYIALWKHILSVSIADLKKNYDSLNVSFDLWKGESDADPYIAPMAEQMKKDGFAYMSEGALVVDVSEERDAKEIPPCMILKSDGASLYNTTDLATIVWRMKDYHPDELIYVVDKRQELYFTQVFRCARKTGLVKPETGLKFLGFGTMNGKDGKPFKTREGGVMRLQYLLESVNEEMLKKITENQKAKENLEISEEEAKETAKMIALAAIKYGDLSNQASKDYIFDIDRFTSFEGNTGPYILYTIVRIKSILNKYHSMGKDESGAVIEAAHSASEKNLMLALSGFGAMMENAYEETAPHKICSYIYELANAFNSFYHETKIMSEENEQIQKSYIRLLELTKSVLETCIDLLGFKAPERM
;
A
#
# COMPACT_ATOMS: atom_id res chain seq x y z
N MET A 1 3.42 -21.04 13.12
CA MET A 1 3.26 -20.61 14.54
C MET A 1 1.92 -19.90 14.68
N LYS A 2 1.08 -20.28 15.68
CA LYS A 2 -0.22 -19.61 15.89
C LYS A 2 -0.02 -18.22 16.52
N LYS A 3 -0.92 -17.28 16.20
CA LYS A 3 -0.92 -15.95 16.80
C LYS A 3 -1.17 -16.02 18.31
N LEU A 4 -0.52 -15.14 19.06
CA LEU A 4 -0.66 -15.11 20.52
C LEU A 4 -2.13 -14.98 20.96
N LEU A 5 -2.90 -14.11 20.33
CA LEU A 5 -4.31 -13.90 20.63
C LEU A 5 -5.17 -15.15 20.38
N ASP A 6 -4.81 -15.96 19.36
CA ASP A 6 -5.51 -17.23 19.07
C ASP A 6 -5.20 -18.29 20.14
N ASN A 7 -3.95 -18.34 20.62
CA ASN A 7 -3.57 -19.22 21.71
C ASN A 7 -4.34 -18.88 22.99
N ILE A 8 -4.40 -17.58 23.34
CA ILE A 8 -5.14 -17.11 24.52
C ILE A 8 -6.65 -17.41 24.36
N THR A 9 -7.20 -17.13 23.17
CA THR A 9 -8.62 -17.42 22.87
C THR A 9 -8.92 -18.91 23.00
N ALA A 10 -8.04 -19.79 22.54
CA ALA A 10 -8.23 -21.23 22.65
C ALA A 10 -8.31 -21.69 24.11
N GLU A 11 -7.42 -21.22 24.98
CA GLU A 11 -7.42 -21.57 26.40
C GLU A 11 -8.65 -21.00 27.13
N VAL A 12 -9.05 -19.76 26.83
CA VAL A 12 -10.26 -19.16 27.40
C VAL A 12 -11.53 -19.88 26.91
N THR A 13 -11.58 -20.24 25.63
CA THR A 13 -12.69 -21.02 25.05
C THR A 13 -12.82 -22.39 25.74
N LYS A 14 -11.70 -23.08 25.93
CA LYS A 14 -11.66 -24.34 26.68
C LYS A 14 -12.20 -24.16 28.10
N ALA A 15 -11.81 -23.11 28.80
CA ALA A 15 -12.29 -22.80 30.14
C ALA A 15 -13.81 -22.54 30.19
N PHE A 16 -14.38 -21.86 29.18
CA PHE A 16 -15.84 -21.70 29.05
C PHE A 16 -16.53 -23.05 28.90
N VAL A 17 -16.02 -23.92 28.03
CA VAL A 17 -16.58 -25.28 27.81
C VAL A 17 -16.49 -26.11 29.08
N GLU A 18 -15.37 -26.11 29.78
CA GLU A 18 -15.16 -26.83 31.05
C GLU A 18 -16.04 -26.29 32.18
N ALA A 19 -16.44 -25.03 32.13
CA ALA A 19 -17.37 -24.41 33.04
C ALA A 19 -18.85 -24.65 32.65
N GLY A 20 -19.11 -25.37 31.54
CA GLY A 20 -20.47 -25.71 31.07
C GLY A 20 -21.11 -24.68 30.16
N TYR A 21 -20.31 -23.79 29.54
CA TYR A 21 -20.78 -22.76 28.61
C TYR A 21 -20.34 -23.08 27.18
N GLU A 22 -21.00 -22.46 26.19
CA GLU A 22 -20.65 -22.66 24.78
C GLU A 22 -19.33 -21.96 24.40
N GLU A 23 -18.58 -22.58 23.48
CA GLU A 23 -17.28 -22.13 22.97
C GLU A 23 -17.31 -20.71 22.38
N LYS A 24 -18.42 -20.31 21.74
CA LYS A 24 -18.57 -18.98 21.10
C LYS A 24 -18.34 -17.80 22.05
N PHE A 25 -18.39 -18.03 23.36
CA PHE A 25 -18.19 -16.98 24.36
C PHE A 25 -16.73 -16.79 24.77
N GLY A 26 -15.82 -17.67 24.33
CA GLY A 26 -14.40 -17.63 24.73
C GLY A 26 -13.54 -16.61 23.98
N LYS A 27 -14.10 -15.80 23.07
CA LYS A 27 -13.33 -14.86 22.27
C LYS A 27 -12.66 -13.79 23.14
N VAL A 28 -11.32 -13.69 22.98
CA VAL A 28 -10.47 -12.70 23.66
C VAL A 28 -10.10 -11.56 22.70
N THR A 29 -9.94 -10.38 23.24
CA THR A 29 -9.48 -9.18 22.54
C THR A 29 -8.38 -8.49 23.32
N LEU A 30 -7.61 -7.61 22.67
CA LEU A 30 -6.75 -6.68 23.37
C LEU A 30 -7.59 -5.80 24.30
N SER A 31 -7.06 -5.50 25.47
CA SER A 31 -7.74 -4.62 26.44
C SER A 31 -7.69 -3.16 25.97
N ASN A 32 -8.81 -2.45 26.10
CA ASN A 32 -8.87 -1.00 25.94
C ASN A 32 -8.30 -0.25 27.19
N ARG A 33 -7.96 -0.97 28.23
CA ARG A 33 -7.42 -0.47 29.50
C ARG A 33 -6.14 -1.24 29.84
N PRO A 34 -5.03 -0.97 29.11
CA PRO A 34 -3.75 -1.66 29.31
C PRO A 34 -3.17 -1.43 30.73
N ASP A 35 -3.61 -0.38 31.40
CA ASP A 35 -3.32 -0.12 32.82
C ASP A 35 -3.91 -1.18 33.75
N LEU A 36 -4.99 -1.84 33.37
CA LEU A 36 -5.67 -2.85 34.18
C LEU A 36 -5.32 -4.28 33.75
N CYS A 37 -5.33 -4.56 32.46
CA CYS A 37 -5.03 -5.87 31.90
C CYS A 37 -4.54 -5.77 30.47
N GLU A 38 -3.86 -6.80 30.00
CA GLU A 38 -3.31 -6.90 28.64
C GLU A 38 -4.38 -7.37 27.64
N PHE A 39 -5.17 -8.36 28.07
CA PHE A 39 -6.23 -8.98 27.28
C PHE A 39 -7.53 -9.05 28.06
N GLN A 40 -8.65 -9.10 27.35
CA GLN A 40 -9.97 -9.14 27.98
C GLN A 40 -10.91 -10.06 27.20
N CYS A 41 -11.75 -10.82 27.94
CA CYS A 41 -12.87 -11.54 27.39
C CYS A 41 -14.18 -11.01 27.97
N ASN A 42 -15.13 -10.66 27.08
CA ASN A 42 -16.44 -10.12 27.44
C ASN A 42 -17.57 -11.14 27.27
N GLY A 43 -17.22 -12.40 26.99
CA GLY A 43 -18.16 -13.45 26.66
C GLY A 43 -19.16 -13.78 27.76
N ALA A 44 -18.79 -13.60 29.04
CA ALA A 44 -19.70 -13.80 30.16
C ALA A 44 -20.91 -12.87 30.12
N MET A 45 -20.75 -11.62 29.65
CA MET A 45 -21.86 -10.69 29.46
C MET A 45 -22.82 -11.16 28.37
N ALA A 46 -22.27 -11.68 27.26
CA ALA A 46 -23.07 -12.22 26.16
C ALA A 46 -23.81 -13.53 26.57
N ALA A 47 -23.15 -14.38 27.38
CA ALA A 47 -23.71 -15.64 27.86
C ALA A 47 -24.81 -15.47 28.89
N ALA A 48 -24.83 -14.39 29.66
CA ALA A 48 -25.72 -14.17 30.81
C ALA A 48 -27.20 -14.38 30.47
N LYS A 49 -27.67 -13.87 29.35
CA LYS A 49 -29.07 -14.01 28.90
C LYS A 49 -29.42 -15.46 28.58
N GLN A 50 -28.52 -16.16 27.92
CA GLN A 50 -28.72 -17.55 27.47
C GLN A 50 -28.78 -18.51 28.68
N TYR A 51 -27.86 -18.32 29.64
CA TYR A 51 -27.76 -19.20 30.81
C TYR A 51 -28.58 -18.70 32.02
N LYS A 52 -29.30 -17.58 31.91
CA LYS A 52 -30.09 -16.96 32.99
C LYS A 52 -29.27 -16.83 34.28
N LYS A 53 -27.99 -16.46 34.15
CA LYS A 53 -27.05 -16.34 35.26
C LYS A 53 -26.39 -14.94 35.19
N ALA A 54 -26.07 -14.37 36.34
CA ALA A 54 -25.43 -13.07 36.38
C ALA A 54 -24.06 -13.12 35.67
N PRO A 55 -23.68 -12.12 34.83
CA PRO A 55 -22.45 -12.17 34.06
C PRO A 55 -21.18 -12.38 34.91
N PHE A 56 -21.10 -11.73 36.07
CA PHE A 56 -19.94 -11.89 36.95
C PHE A 56 -19.80 -13.31 37.50
N MET A 57 -20.92 -14.04 37.73
CA MET A 57 -20.86 -15.43 38.17
C MET A 57 -20.33 -16.37 37.07
N ILE A 58 -20.66 -16.07 35.81
CA ILE A 58 -20.09 -16.81 34.66
C ILE A 58 -18.60 -16.51 34.56
N ALA A 59 -18.21 -15.23 34.68
CA ALA A 59 -16.78 -14.84 34.66
C ALA A 59 -16.00 -15.49 35.82
N ASP A 60 -16.60 -15.59 37.03
CA ASP A 60 -16.00 -16.28 38.19
C ASP A 60 -15.76 -17.76 37.90
N ASP A 61 -16.77 -18.47 37.34
CA ASP A 61 -16.64 -19.89 36.97
C ASP A 61 -15.53 -20.13 35.98
N VAL A 62 -15.40 -19.27 34.95
CA VAL A 62 -14.37 -19.37 33.93
C VAL A 62 -13.00 -18.99 34.48
N ALA A 63 -12.90 -17.92 35.28
CA ALA A 63 -11.67 -17.52 35.95
C ALA A 63 -11.10 -18.64 36.81
N ALA A 64 -11.95 -19.35 37.56
CA ALA A 64 -11.54 -20.49 38.38
C ALA A 64 -10.92 -21.65 37.58
N ARG A 65 -11.27 -21.81 36.30
CA ARG A 65 -10.69 -22.82 35.39
C ARG A 65 -9.33 -22.39 34.81
N LEU A 66 -9.10 -21.08 34.70
CA LEU A 66 -7.86 -20.51 34.17
C LEU A 66 -6.80 -20.25 35.24
N GLN A 67 -7.20 -20.16 36.52
CA GLN A 67 -6.26 -19.97 37.62
C GLN A 67 -5.25 -21.14 37.71
N GLY A 68 -3.97 -20.77 37.85
CA GLY A 68 -2.88 -21.74 37.98
C GLY A 68 -2.35 -22.28 36.64
N GLN A 69 -2.88 -21.84 35.51
CA GLN A 69 -2.28 -22.12 34.21
C GLN A 69 -1.02 -21.30 34.00
N GLU A 70 0.04 -21.92 33.47
CA GLU A 70 1.34 -21.29 33.24
C GLU A 70 1.29 -20.09 32.28
N MET A 71 0.29 -20.04 31.41
CA MET A 71 0.09 -18.95 30.46
C MET A 71 -0.18 -17.60 31.16
N PHE A 72 -0.84 -17.60 32.31
CA PHE A 72 -1.33 -16.37 32.94
C PHE A 72 -0.62 -16.02 34.23
N ALA A 73 -0.15 -14.79 34.33
CA ALA A 73 0.31 -14.20 35.59
C ALA A 73 -0.89 -13.82 36.50
N SER A 74 -1.99 -13.35 35.89
CA SER A 74 -3.24 -13.12 36.62
C SER A 74 -4.46 -13.32 35.72
N VAL A 75 -5.53 -13.81 36.33
CA VAL A 75 -6.88 -13.96 35.76
C VAL A 75 -7.87 -13.39 36.75
N GLU A 76 -8.55 -12.30 36.39
CA GLU A 76 -9.47 -11.60 37.28
C GLU A 76 -10.86 -11.47 36.66
N SER A 77 -11.88 -11.91 37.42
CA SER A 77 -13.26 -11.61 37.12
C SER A 77 -13.63 -10.23 37.67
N VAL A 78 -14.04 -9.32 36.78
CA VAL A 78 -14.36 -7.94 37.13
C VAL A 78 -15.82 -7.63 36.75
N LYS A 79 -16.57 -7.06 37.69
CA LYS A 79 -17.95 -6.68 37.42
C LYS A 79 -18.07 -5.66 36.28
N PRO A 80 -19.08 -5.78 35.41
CA PRO A 80 -20.26 -6.66 35.54
C PRO A 80 -20.04 -8.10 35.03
N GLY A 81 -18.93 -8.46 34.37
CA GLY A 81 -18.65 -9.78 33.81
C GLY A 81 -17.47 -9.76 32.85
N PHE A 82 -16.50 -8.89 33.08
CA PHE A 82 -15.24 -8.89 32.36
C PHE A 82 -14.31 -9.96 32.93
N LEU A 83 -13.58 -10.63 32.04
CA LEU A 83 -12.47 -11.48 32.39
C LEU A 83 -11.18 -10.79 31.96
N ASN A 84 -10.44 -10.25 32.91
CA ASN A 84 -9.18 -9.55 32.68
C ASN A 84 -8.01 -10.52 32.78
N LEU A 85 -7.11 -10.52 31.80
CA LEU A 85 -6.00 -11.46 31.67
C LEU A 85 -4.68 -10.71 31.55
N LYS A 86 -3.67 -11.19 32.31
CA LYS A 86 -2.26 -10.82 32.12
C LYS A 86 -1.45 -12.08 31.86
N LEU A 87 -0.58 -12.02 30.87
CA LEU A 87 0.32 -13.15 30.56
C LEU A 87 1.47 -13.24 31.55
N SER A 88 1.94 -14.46 31.78
CA SER A 88 3.20 -14.67 32.49
C SER A 88 4.36 -14.23 31.60
N GLU A 89 5.40 -13.72 32.23
CA GLU A 89 6.62 -13.28 31.57
C GLU A 89 7.33 -14.45 30.87
N GLU A 90 7.29 -15.64 31.46
CA GLU A 90 7.86 -16.87 30.93
C GLU A 90 7.14 -17.31 29.66
N TYR A 91 5.81 -17.35 29.65
CA TYR A 91 5.04 -17.73 28.49
C TYR A 91 5.24 -16.75 27.33
N LEU A 92 5.28 -15.44 27.62
CA LEU A 92 5.55 -14.43 26.62
C LEU A 92 6.96 -14.56 26.03
N ALA A 93 7.96 -14.85 26.87
CA ALA A 93 9.34 -15.09 26.43
C ALA A 93 9.42 -16.33 25.52
N GLU A 94 8.74 -17.42 25.87
CA GLU A 94 8.67 -18.64 25.05
C GLU A 94 8.04 -18.34 23.68
N TYR A 95 6.94 -17.60 23.67
CA TYR A 95 6.29 -17.16 22.43
C TYR A 95 7.24 -16.35 21.53
N LEU A 96 8.02 -15.41 22.10
CA LEU A 96 8.97 -14.61 21.33
C LEU A 96 10.19 -15.42 20.85
N ARG A 97 10.60 -16.46 21.57
CA ARG A 97 11.64 -17.41 21.08
C ARG A 97 11.17 -18.15 19.83
N GLU A 98 9.93 -18.65 19.84
CA GLU A 98 9.32 -19.26 18.66
C GLU A 98 9.20 -18.26 17.51
N MET A 99 8.76 -17.02 17.82
CA MET A 99 8.65 -15.93 16.85
C MET A 99 10.02 -15.57 16.23
N GLN A 100 11.08 -15.53 17.01
CA GLN A 100 12.44 -15.27 16.53
C GLN A 100 12.99 -16.39 15.64
N ALA A 101 12.59 -17.64 15.90
CA ALA A 101 12.97 -18.79 15.10
C ALA A 101 12.16 -18.91 13.79
N ASP A 102 11.06 -18.19 13.66
CA ASP A 102 10.22 -18.17 12.46
C ASP A 102 10.65 -17.01 11.54
N GLU A 103 11.04 -17.32 10.29
CA GLU A 103 11.42 -16.33 9.26
C GLU A 103 10.33 -15.28 8.99
N ARG A 104 9.10 -15.55 9.42
CA ARG A 104 7.94 -14.69 9.22
C ARG A 104 7.35 -14.13 10.52
N TYR A 105 8.04 -14.33 11.61
CA TYR A 105 7.69 -13.77 12.93
C TYR A 105 6.26 -14.07 13.38
N GLY A 106 5.80 -15.30 13.17
CA GLY A 106 4.44 -15.72 13.53
C GLY A 106 3.35 -15.33 12.56
N CYS A 107 3.67 -14.77 11.40
CA CYS A 107 2.72 -14.51 10.32
C CYS A 107 2.64 -15.71 9.37
N GLU A 108 1.65 -16.56 9.52
CA GLU A 108 1.49 -17.75 8.67
C GLU A 108 1.18 -17.35 7.21
N LYS A 109 1.70 -18.13 6.26
CA LYS A 109 1.24 -18.01 4.88
C LYS A 109 -0.16 -18.57 4.76
N THR A 110 -0.95 -17.93 3.88
CA THR A 110 -2.27 -18.47 3.55
C THR A 110 -2.18 -19.90 3.01
N ALA A 111 -3.08 -20.77 3.46
CA ALA A 111 -3.20 -22.13 2.94
C ALA A 111 -3.82 -22.15 1.51
N GLU A 112 -4.53 -21.10 1.14
CA GLU A 112 -5.21 -20.94 -0.15
C GLU A 112 -4.68 -19.71 -0.90
N PRO A 113 -3.52 -19.80 -1.57
CA PRO A 113 -2.96 -18.70 -2.35
C PRO A 113 -3.90 -18.29 -3.49
N LYS A 114 -4.20 -17.01 -3.58
CA LYS A 114 -4.95 -16.39 -4.67
C LYS A 114 -4.01 -15.78 -5.70
N THR A 115 -4.47 -15.67 -6.95
CA THR A 115 -3.87 -14.80 -7.95
C THR A 115 -4.56 -13.45 -7.88
N ILE A 116 -3.82 -12.40 -7.52
CA ILE A 116 -4.34 -11.03 -7.32
C ILE A 116 -3.64 -10.11 -8.32
N ILE A 117 -4.42 -9.33 -9.07
CA ILE A 117 -3.88 -8.23 -9.87
C ILE A 117 -4.17 -6.92 -9.13
N VAL A 118 -3.13 -6.14 -8.88
CA VAL A 118 -3.23 -4.79 -8.33
C VAL A 118 -2.95 -3.78 -9.43
N ASP A 119 -3.96 -3.03 -9.80
CA ASP A 119 -3.92 -1.95 -10.78
C ASP A 119 -3.66 -0.63 -10.05
N TYR A 120 -2.50 -0.01 -10.27
CA TYR A 120 -2.08 1.18 -9.56
C TYR A 120 -1.04 1.99 -10.34
N GLY A 121 -0.77 3.21 -9.89
CA GLY A 121 0.14 4.14 -10.54
C GLY A 121 -0.58 5.10 -11.49
N GLY A 122 -1.44 4.60 -12.38
CA GLY A 122 -2.34 5.40 -13.21
C GLY A 122 -1.66 6.38 -14.17
N ALA A 123 -0.45 6.03 -14.66
CA ALA A 123 0.34 6.91 -15.50
C ALA A 123 -0.23 7.01 -16.94
N ASN A 124 -0.14 8.21 -17.50
CA ASN A 124 -0.37 8.43 -18.92
C ASN A 124 0.97 8.65 -19.62
N VAL A 125 1.14 8.09 -20.81
CA VAL A 125 2.33 8.35 -21.62
C VAL A 125 2.44 9.82 -22.03
N ALA A 126 3.63 10.33 -22.22
CA ALA A 126 3.91 11.72 -22.57
C ALA A 126 3.40 12.76 -21.57
N LYS A 127 3.13 12.36 -20.34
CA LYS A 127 2.81 13.26 -19.23
C LYS A 127 3.75 13.02 -18.06
N PRO A 128 4.32 14.07 -17.46
CA PRO A 128 5.11 13.91 -16.26
C PRO A 128 4.22 13.42 -15.10
N LEU A 129 4.78 12.58 -14.25
CA LEU A 129 4.12 12.22 -13.00
C LEU A 129 3.99 13.46 -12.11
N HIS A 130 2.82 13.62 -11.54
CA HIS A 130 2.54 14.67 -10.58
C HIS A 130 2.13 14.08 -9.23
N VAL A 131 2.04 14.90 -8.21
CA VAL A 131 1.73 14.47 -6.84
C VAL A 131 0.41 13.68 -6.72
N GLY A 132 -0.53 13.84 -7.66
CA GLY A 132 -1.75 13.02 -7.72
C GLY A 132 -1.51 11.55 -8.04
N HIS A 133 -0.39 11.21 -8.70
CA HIS A 133 0.00 9.81 -8.96
C HIS A 133 0.71 9.16 -7.76
N LEU A 134 1.27 9.97 -6.85
CA LEU A 134 2.01 9.48 -5.69
C LEU A 134 1.20 8.51 -4.86
N ARG A 135 -0.03 8.88 -4.49
CA ARG A 135 -0.88 8.08 -3.62
C ARG A 135 -1.22 6.72 -4.21
N SER A 136 -1.61 6.70 -5.49
CA SER A 136 -1.87 5.44 -6.19
C SER A 136 -0.64 4.53 -6.17
N ALA A 137 0.54 5.07 -6.51
CA ALA A 137 1.79 4.32 -6.58
C ALA A 137 2.20 3.76 -5.21
N VAL A 138 2.19 4.60 -4.17
CA VAL A 138 2.68 4.23 -2.83
C VAL A 138 1.73 3.26 -2.13
N ILE A 139 0.43 3.50 -2.20
CA ILE A 139 -0.59 2.62 -1.62
C ILE A 139 -0.60 1.27 -2.35
N GLY A 140 -0.62 1.28 -3.69
CA GLY A 140 -0.66 0.06 -4.49
C GLY A 140 0.57 -0.81 -4.31
N GLU A 141 1.76 -0.21 -4.25
CA GLU A 141 3.01 -0.93 -3.95
C GLU A 141 2.96 -1.60 -2.58
N SER A 142 2.47 -0.91 -1.54
CA SER A 142 2.35 -1.49 -0.21
C SER A 142 1.32 -2.62 -0.17
N VAL A 143 0.16 -2.46 -0.82
CA VAL A 143 -0.85 -3.51 -0.95
C VAL A 143 -0.29 -4.75 -1.65
N LYS A 144 0.45 -4.57 -2.75
CA LYS A 144 1.13 -5.66 -3.45
C LYS A 144 2.10 -6.40 -2.53
N ARG A 145 2.97 -5.67 -1.81
CA ARG A 145 3.95 -6.26 -0.89
C ARG A 145 3.30 -7.01 0.26
N MET A 146 2.28 -6.41 0.90
CA MET A 146 1.50 -7.08 1.95
C MET A 146 0.87 -8.39 1.46
N SER A 147 0.22 -8.35 0.31
CA SER A 147 -0.45 -9.53 -0.25
C SER A 147 0.55 -10.64 -0.60
N ARG A 148 1.73 -10.29 -1.12
CA ARG A 148 2.84 -11.25 -1.33
C ARG A 148 3.38 -11.80 -0.02
N TYR A 149 3.49 -10.95 1.00
CA TYR A 149 3.95 -11.39 2.31
C TYR A 149 2.97 -12.39 2.94
N ILE A 150 1.67 -12.21 2.78
CA ILE A 150 0.65 -13.18 3.23
C ILE A 150 0.72 -14.50 2.44
N GLY A 151 1.34 -14.52 1.26
CA GLY A 151 1.58 -15.73 0.47
C GLY A 151 0.75 -15.84 -0.80
N HIS A 152 0.13 -14.76 -1.26
CA HIS A 152 -0.59 -14.73 -2.53
C HIS A 152 0.34 -14.52 -3.74
N ASN A 153 -0.11 -14.95 -4.91
CA ASN A 153 0.52 -14.64 -6.20
C ASN A 153 0.00 -13.28 -6.67
N VAL A 154 0.84 -12.24 -6.61
CA VAL A 154 0.41 -10.87 -6.88
C VAL A 154 1.12 -10.29 -8.08
N ILE A 155 0.34 -9.74 -9.00
CA ILE A 155 0.79 -9.08 -10.22
C ILE A 155 0.46 -7.59 -10.09
N GLY A 156 1.47 -6.73 -10.13
CA GLY A 156 1.31 -5.28 -10.19
C GLY A 156 1.26 -4.80 -11.63
N ASP A 157 0.20 -4.09 -12.03
CA ASP A 157 0.02 -3.53 -13.36
C ASP A 157 -0.12 -2.01 -13.32
N VAL A 158 0.66 -1.30 -14.11
CA VAL A 158 0.60 0.17 -14.16
C VAL A 158 -0.57 0.68 -15.01
N HIS A 159 -1.02 -0.10 -15.95
CA HIS A 159 -2.09 0.18 -16.92
C HIS A 159 -2.04 1.59 -17.52
N LEU A 160 -1.17 1.76 -18.52
CA LEU A 160 -0.86 3.06 -19.14
C LEU A 160 -2.02 3.59 -20.01
N GLY A 161 -2.29 4.89 -19.88
CA GLY A 161 -3.10 5.62 -20.85
C GLY A 161 -2.27 5.94 -22.09
N ASP A 162 -2.40 5.13 -23.16
CA ASP A 162 -1.53 5.16 -24.33
C ASP A 162 -2.25 5.09 -25.69
N TRP A 163 -3.58 5.12 -25.70
CA TRP A 163 -4.34 4.81 -26.92
C TRP A 163 -5.44 5.80 -27.30
N GLY A 164 -5.68 6.83 -26.49
CA GLY A 164 -6.75 7.81 -26.68
C GLY A 164 -6.35 9.05 -27.48
N LEU A 165 -7.23 10.06 -27.45
CA LEU A 165 -7.07 11.36 -28.11
C LEU A 165 -5.72 12.03 -27.80
N GLN A 166 -5.13 11.75 -26.66
CA GLN A 166 -3.81 12.24 -26.28
C GLN A 166 -2.74 11.91 -27.31
N MET A 167 -2.79 10.70 -27.88
CA MET A 167 -1.84 10.30 -28.93
C MET A 167 -2.03 11.10 -30.20
N GLY A 168 -3.26 11.32 -30.63
CA GLY A 168 -3.58 12.15 -31.78
C GLY A 168 -3.15 13.62 -31.61
N LEU A 169 -3.33 14.17 -30.40
CA LEU A 169 -2.83 15.51 -30.07
C LEU A 169 -1.32 15.64 -30.22
N ILE A 170 -0.58 14.65 -29.70
CA ILE A 170 0.90 14.63 -29.81
C ILE A 170 1.33 14.52 -31.26
N ILE A 171 0.71 13.61 -32.02
CA ILE A 171 1.02 13.39 -33.45
C ILE A 171 0.74 14.67 -34.24
N THR A 172 -0.39 15.33 -33.99
CA THR A 172 -0.76 16.57 -34.69
C THR A 172 0.20 17.71 -34.39
N GLU A 173 0.54 17.93 -33.11
CA GLU A 173 1.51 18.96 -32.74
C GLU A 173 2.91 18.69 -33.28
N LEU A 174 3.33 17.42 -33.27
CA LEU A 174 4.61 17.03 -33.84
C LEU A 174 4.66 17.25 -35.36
N HIS A 175 3.52 17.01 -36.07
CA HIS A 175 3.42 17.29 -37.49
C HIS A 175 3.51 18.79 -37.80
N GLU A 176 2.93 19.65 -36.97
CA GLU A 176 3.10 21.11 -37.13
C GLU A 176 4.53 21.56 -36.88
N ARG A 177 5.21 20.99 -35.88
CA ARG A 177 6.58 21.38 -35.51
C ARG A 177 7.66 20.83 -36.44
N LYS A 178 7.48 19.60 -36.93
CA LYS A 178 8.46 18.81 -37.70
C LYS A 178 7.79 18.12 -38.88
N PRO A 179 7.21 18.87 -39.84
CA PRO A 179 6.41 18.28 -40.94
C PRO A 179 7.25 17.44 -41.90
N GLU A 180 8.58 17.60 -41.90
CA GLU A 180 9.52 16.87 -42.74
C GLU A 180 9.79 15.43 -42.28
N LEU A 181 9.33 15.04 -41.13
CA LEU A 181 9.56 13.68 -40.62
C LEU A 181 8.90 12.63 -41.50
N VAL A 182 9.63 11.55 -41.80
CA VAL A 182 9.16 10.44 -42.64
C VAL A 182 7.91 9.74 -42.15
N TYR A 183 7.57 9.91 -40.88
CA TYR A 183 6.35 9.32 -40.27
C TYR A 183 5.04 9.93 -40.81
N PHE A 184 5.11 11.12 -41.41
CA PHE A 184 3.96 11.82 -41.97
C PHE A 184 3.76 11.54 -43.47
N ASP A 185 4.78 11.03 -44.13
CA ASP A 185 4.72 10.63 -45.53
C ASP A 185 4.02 9.28 -45.70
N GLU A 186 2.82 9.30 -46.27
CA GLU A 186 2.04 8.08 -46.50
C GLU A 186 2.65 7.14 -47.57
N ALA A 187 3.47 7.69 -48.47
CA ALA A 187 4.16 6.95 -49.50
C ALA A 187 5.46 6.30 -49.02
N TYR A 188 5.88 6.57 -47.81
CA TYR A 188 7.14 6.01 -47.28
C TYR A 188 7.01 4.51 -46.99
N GLU A 189 7.77 3.71 -47.71
CA GLU A 189 7.82 2.25 -47.58
C GLU A 189 9.06 1.73 -46.85
N GLY A 190 10.02 2.62 -46.51
CA GLY A 190 11.24 2.25 -45.81
C GLY A 190 11.07 1.85 -44.37
N GLU A 191 12.17 1.47 -43.73
CA GLU A 191 12.23 1.26 -42.28
C GLU A 191 12.28 2.60 -41.57
N TYR A 192 11.46 2.76 -40.50
CA TYR A 192 11.49 3.99 -39.70
C TYR A 192 12.76 4.03 -38.82
N PRO A 193 13.29 5.22 -38.53
CA PRO A 193 14.45 5.38 -37.66
C PRO A 193 14.23 4.69 -36.30
N GLU A 194 15.30 4.07 -35.76
CA GLU A 194 15.28 3.46 -34.43
C GLU A 194 15.28 4.52 -33.32
N GLU A 195 15.90 5.66 -33.56
CA GLU A 195 15.94 6.78 -32.62
C GLU A 195 14.63 7.57 -32.66
N ALA A 196 14.12 7.90 -31.48
CA ALA A 196 12.94 8.75 -31.36
C ALA A 196 13.23 10.17 -31.90
N PRO A 197 12.31 10.78 -32.69
CA PRO A 197 12.49 12.12 -33.21
C PRO A 197 12.28 13.23 -32.18
N PHE A 198 12.18 12.89 -30.92
CA PHE A 198 11.95 13.79 -29.78
C PHE A 198 12.54 13.20 -28.49
N THR A 199 12.78 14.09 -27.54
CA THR A 199 13.14 13.75 -26.15
C THR A 199 11.90 13.75 -25.25
N ILE A 200 12.05 13.24 -24.00
CA ILE A 200 10.96 13.32 -23.00
C ILE A 200 10.59 14.78 -22.69
N SER A 201 11.59 15.68 -22.62
CA SER A 201 11.34 17.10 -22.37
C SER A 201 10.53 17.76 -23.48
N GLU A 202 10.77 17.39 -24.74
CA GLU A 202 9.94 17.83 -25.87
C GLU A 202 8.51 17.29 -25.79
N LEU A 203 8.32 16.00 -25.42
CA LEU A 203 6.98 15.43 -25.24
C LEU A 203 6.19 16.12 -24.12
N GLU A 204 6.86 16.46 -23.02
CA GLU A 204 6.28 17.19 -21.89
C GLU A 204 5.80 18.61 -22.27
N GLU A 205 6.37 19.21 -23.32
CA GLU A 205 5.95 20.50 -23.87
C GLU A 205 4.89 20.33 -24.98
N ILE A 206 5.05 19.33 -25.85
CA ILE A 206 4.17 19.05 -27.00
C ILE A 206 2.73 18.82 -26.52
N TYR A 207 2.54 17.93 -25.55
CA TYR A 207 1.18 17.56 -25.13
C TYR A 207 0.38 18.72 -24.51
N PRO A 208 0.88 19.50 -23.53
CA PRO A 208 0.14 20.66 -23.01
C PRO A 208 -0.17 21.71 -24.08
N THR A 209 0.76 21.94 -25.00
CA THR A 209 0.58 22.87 -26.13
C THR A 209 -0.56 22.40 -27.03
N ALA A 210 -0.54 21.14 -27.44
CA ALA A 210 -1.59 20.53 -28.26
C ALA A 210 -2.96 20.55 -27.56
N SER A 211 -2.97 20.22 -26.27
CA SER A 211 -4.19 20.26 -25.45
C SER A 211 -4.76 21.68 -25.30
N GLY A 212 -3.91 22.69 -25.20
CA GLY A 212 -4.31 24.10 -25.20
C GLY A 212 -4.94 24.50 -26.53
N LYS A 213 -4.22 24.27 -27.65
CA LYS A 213 -4.72 24.56 -29.02
C LYS A 213 -6.06 23.88 -29.29
N SER A 214 -6.23 22.64 -28.90
CA SER A 214 -7.47 21.88 -29.14
C SER A 214 -8.71 22.41 -28.41
N LYS A 215 -8.52 23.24 -27.38
CA LYS A 215 -9.62 23.91 -26.66
C LYS A 215 -10.06 25.21 -27.33
N GLU A 216 -9.14 25.83 -28.03
CA GLU A 216 -9.33 27.14 -28.66
C GLU A 216 -9.67 27.03 -30.15
N ASP A 217 -9.19 25.95 -30.81
CA ASP A 217 -9.36 25.69 -32.24
C ASP A 217 -10.04 24.36 -32.50
N ALA A 218 -11.29 24.42 -32.99
CA ALA A 218 -12.08 23.22 -33.33
C ALA A 218 -11.49 22.42 -34.49
N ALA A 219 -10.87 23.10 -35.48
CA ALA A 219 -10.22 22.39 -36.60
C ALA A 219 -8.99 21.64 -36.17
N TYR A 220 -8.19 22.21 -35.25
CA TYR A 220 -7.06 21.50 -34.64
C TYR A 220 -7.51 20.27 -33.85
N LYS A 221 -8.60 20.39 -33.09
CA LYS A 221 -9.18 19.28 -32.35
C LYS A 221 -9.66 18.17 -33.29
N GLU A 222 -10.30 18.52 -34.40
CA GLU A 222 -10.74 17.56 -35.40
C GLU A 222 -9.55 16.83 -36.06
N ALA A 223 -8.48 17.57 -36.40
CA ALA A 223 -7.23 16.98 -36.91
C ALA A 223 -6.62 15.97 -35.92
N ALA A 224 -6.61 16.30 -34.62
CA ALA A 224 -6.13 15.39 -33.59
C ALA A 224 -7.02 14.14 -33.42
N MET A 225 -8.33 14.28 -33.53
CA MET A 225 -9.27 13.14 -33.55
C MET A 225 -9.04 12.26 -34.78
N GLN A 226 -8.81 12.86 -35.96
CA GLN A 226 -8.47 12.13 -37.18
C GLN A 226 -7.15 11.38 -37.03
N ALA A 227 -6.10 12.03 -36.48
CA ALA A 227 -4.83 11.39 -36.22
C ALA A 227 -4.95 10.19 -35.25
N THR A 228 -5.81 10.31 -34.23
CA THR A 228 -6.11 9.21 -33.31
C THR A 228 -6.76 8.04 -34.05
N PHE A 229 -7.75 8.33 -34.89
CA PHE A 229 -8.44 7.32 -35.69
C PHE A 229 -7.47 6.60 -36.66
N GLU A 230 -6.61 7.35 -37.34
CA GLU A 230 -5.61 6.77 -38.27
C GLU A 230 -4.57 5.90 -37.54
N LEU A 231 -4.13 6.33 -36.35
CA LEU A 231 -3.27 5.53 -35.47
C LEU A 231 -3.96 4.19 -35.15
N GLN A 232 -5.21 4.24 -34.68
CA GLN A 232 -6.00 3.05 -34.30
C GLN A 232 -6.33 2.15 -35.50
N LYS A 233 -6.37 2.71 -36.71
CA LYS A 233 -6.50 1.96 -37.97
C LYS A 233 -5.19 1.37 -38.48
N GLY A 234 -4.07 1.64 -37.79
CA GLY A 234 -2.78 1.04 -38.10
C GLY A 234 -1.96 1.78 -39.14
N ARG A 235 -2.13 3.11 -39.33
CA ARG A 235 -1.26 3.92 -40.19
C ARG A 235 0.21 3.77 -39.78
N ARG A 236 1.03 3.21 -40.67
CA ARG A 236 2.41 2.77 -40.38
C ARG A 236 3.26 3.85 -39.69
N GLY A 237 3.28 5.06 -40.20
CA GLY A 237 4.04 6.17 -39.63
C GLY A 237 3.57 6.55 -38.23
N TYR A 238 2.26 6.55 -37.99
CA TYR A 238 1.68 6.87 -36.70
C TYR A 238 1.92 5.77 -35.67
N ILE A 239 1.87 4.50 -36.08
CA ILE A 239 2.27 3.36 -35.23
C ILE A 239 3.76 3.46 -34.85
N ALA A 240 4.63 3.83 -35.77
CA ALA A 240 6.06 4.01 -35.49
C ALA A 240 6.31 5.17 -34.50
N LEU A 241 5.65 6.31 -34.69
CA LEU A 241 5.67 7.42 -33.73
C LEU A 241 5.16 7.02 -32.36
N TRP A 242 4.03 6.33 -32.30
CA TRP A 242 3.43 5.83 -31.05
C TRP A 242 4.40 4.91 -30.29
N LYS A 243 5.11 4.01 -30.99
CA LYS A 243 6.14 3.16 -30.35
C LYS A 243 7.26 3.99 -29.75
N HIS A 244 7.70 5.09 -30.40
CA HIS A 244 8.68 6.01 -29.85
C HIS A 244 8.15 6.77 -28.63
N ILE A 245 6.89 7.24 -28.67
CA ILE A 245 6.22 7.89 -27.53
C ILE A 245 6.20 6.93 -26.34
N LEU A 246 5.82 5.68 -26.54
CA LEU A 246 5.83 4.65 -25.49
C LEU A 246 7.22 4.43 -24.93
N SER A 247 8.21 4.19 -25.78
CA SER A 247 9.57 3.87 -25.36
C SER A 247 10.18 4.98 -24.51
N VAL A 248 10.09 6.23 -24.97
CA VAL A 248 10.61 7.41 -24.25
C VAL A 248 9.85 7.62 -22.93
N SER A 249 8.53 7.50 -22.95
CA SER A 249 7.70 7.71 -21.77
C SER A 249 7.89 6.62 -20.72
N ILE A 250 7.95 5.35 -21.12
CA ILE A 250 8.13 4.23 -20.19
C ILE A 250 9.50 4.32 -19.51
N ALA A 251 10.55 4.70 -20.26
CA ALA A 251 11.88 4.87 -19.68
C ALA A 251 11.90 5.93 -18.57
N ASP A 252 11.22 7.06 -18.78
CA ASP A 252 11.11 8.13 -17.79
C ASP A 252 10.21 7.71 -16.60
N LEU A 253 9.07 7.09 -16.88
CA LEU A 253 8.18 6.58 -15.84
C LEU A 253 8.87 5.58 -14.93
N LYS A 254 9.63 4.63 -15.49
CA LYS A 254 10.42 3.66 -14.72
C LYS A 254 11.40 4.36 -13.79
N LYS A 255 12.15 5.34 -14.27
CA LYS A 255 13.07 6.13 -13.44
C LYS A 255 12.37 6.81 -12.26
N ASN A 256 11.19 7.39 -12.51
CA ASN A 256 10.41 8.05 -11.47
C ASN A 256 9.85 7.05 -10.45
N TYR A 257 9.32 5.90 -10.89
CA TYR A 257 8.84 4.86 -9.97
C TYR A 257 9.98 4.18 -9.20
N ASP A 258 11.14 3.97 -9.82
CA ASP A 258 12.34 3.45 -9.15
C ASP A 258 12.77 4.37 -8.01
N SER A 259 12.72 5.69 -8.20
CA SER A 259 13.04 6.66 -7.13
C SER A 259 12.04 6.62 -5.96
N LEU A 260 10.83 6.10 -6.17
CA LEU A 260 9.83 5.80 -5.14
C LEU A 260 9.95 4.38 -4.58
N ASN A 261 10.87 3.56 -5.07
CA ASN A 261 10.91 2.12 -4.78
C ASN A 261 9.55 1.45 -5.04
N VAL A 262 8.97 1.75 -6.20
CA VAL A 262 7.72 1.20 -6.74
C VAL A 262 8.04 0.43 -8.02
N SER A 263 7.54 -0.78 -8.14
CA SER A 263 7.81 -1.64 -9.30
C SER A 263 6.55 -2.33 -9.80
N PHE A 264 6.47 -2.53 -11.11
CA PHE A 264 5.36 -3.21 -11.75
C PHE A 264 5.85 -4.49 -12.45
N ASP A 265 5.03 -5.52 -12.41
CA ASP A 265 5.28 -6.77 -13.16
C ASP A 265 4.81 -6.61 -14.62
N LEU A 266 3.77 -5.81 -14.84
CA LEU A 266 3.22 -5.54 -16.15
C LEU A 266 3.27 -4.04 -16.46
N TRP A 267 3.71 -3.75 -17.70
CA TRP A 267 3.71 -2.42 -18.30
C TRP A 267 2.79 -2.45 -19.52
N LYS A 268 1.49 -2.68 -19.25
CA LYS A 268 0.44 -2.77 -20.23
C LYS A 268 -0.34 -1.46 -20.31
N GLY A 269 -1.15 -1.31 -21.35
CA GLY A 269 -1.93 -0.10 -21.54
C GLY A 269 -3.29 -0.36 -22.18
N GLU A 270 -3.98 0.73 -22.44
CA GLU A 270 -5.27 0.71 -23.14
C GLU A 270 -5.15 0.06 -24.53
N SER A 271 -3.99 0.22 -25.21
CA SER A 271 -3.70 -0.40 -26.51
C SER A 271 -3.71 -1.92 -26.48
N ASP A 272 -3.27 -2.54 -25.37
CA ASP A 272 -3.30 -3.99 -25.20
C ASP A 272 -4.73 -4.52 -25.05
N ALA A 273 -5.67 -3.72 -24.55
CA ALA A 273 -7.08 -4.07 -24.39
C ALA A 273 -7.91 -3.85 -25.67
N ASP A 274 -7.46 -2.99 -26.58
CA ASP A 274 -8.20 -2.63 -27.80
C ASP A 274 -8.71 -3.83 -28.62
N PRO A 275 -7.92 -4.91 -28.88
CA PRO A 275 -8.40 -6.08 -29.61
C PRO A 275 -9.60 -6.79 -28.99
N TYR A 276 -9.84 -6.60 -27.69
CA TYR A 276 -10.94 -7.25 -26.97
C TYR A 276 -12.24 -6.43 -26.99
N ILE A 277 -12.19 -5.15 -27.39
CA ILE A 277 -13.36 -4.24 -27.35
C ILE A 277 -14.48 -4.72 -28.28
N ALA A 278 -14.20 -4.88 -29.56
CA ALA A 278 -15.23 -5.22 -30.52
C ALA A 278 -15.89 -6.59 -30.27
N PRO A 279 -15.12 -7.67 -29.98
CA PRO A 279 -15.72 -8.97 -29.64
C PRO A 279 -16.56 -8.90 -28.36
N MET A 280 -16.10 -8.16 -27.34
CA MET A 280 -16.83 -7.97 -26.07
C MET A 280 -18.17 -7.25 -26.30
N ALA A 281 -18.17 -6.14 -27.02
CA ALA A 281 -19.37 -5.36 -27.31
C ALA A 281 -20.40 -6.19 -28.13
N GLU A 282 -19.95 -6.92 -29.12
CA GLU A 282 -20.83 -7.79 -29.91
C GLU A 282 -21.42 -8.96 -29.09
N GLN A 283 -20.63 -9.55 -28.20
CA GLN A 283 -21.12 -10.59 -27.30
C GLN A 283 -22.18 -10.04 -26.33
N MET A 284 -21.97 -8.87 -25.76
CA MET A 284 -22.94 -8.21 -24.86
C MET A 284 -24.28 -7.92 -25.58
N LYS A 285 -24.23 -7.52 -26.86
CA LYS A 285 -25.45 -7.34 -27.70
C LYS A 285 -26.15 -8.68 -27.93
N LYS A 286 -25.40 -9.69 -28.35
CA LYS A 286 -25.93 -11.03 -28.64
C LYS A 286 -26.61 -11.68 -27.45
N ASP A 287 -26.04 -11.47 -26.24
CA ASP A 287 -26.57 -12.01 -25.00
C ASP A 287 -27.72 -11.16 -24.43
N GLY A 288 -28.06 -10.04 -25.10
CA GLY A 288 -29.15 -9.15 -24.71
C GLY A 288 -28.89 -8.24 -23.52
N PHE A 289 -27.65 -8.12 -23.08
CA PHE A 289 -27.28 -7.21 -22.00
C PHE A 289 -27.09 -5.77 -22.48
N ALA A 290 -26.52 -5.59 -23.69
CA ALA A 290 -26.26 -4.26 -24.23
C ALA A 290 -27.37 -3.87 -25.24
N TYR A 291 -27.85 -2.64 -25.12
CA TYR A 291 -28.90 -2.07 -25.98
C TYR A 291 -28.60 -0.61 -26.36
N MET A 292 -29.24 -0.12 -27.39
CA MET A 292 -29.08 1.26 -27.85
C MET A 292 -29.94 2.20 -27.02
N SER A 293 -29.32 3.23 -26.46
CA SER A 293 -29.97 4.33 -25.72
C SER A 293 -29.38 5.66 -26.18
N GLU A 294 -30.20 6.57 -26.66
CA GLU A 294 -29.79 7.89 -27.17
C GLU A 294 -28.62 7.83 -28.20
N GLY A 295 -28.62 6.77 -29.01
CA GLY A 295 -27.56 6.52 -29.98
C GLY A 295 -26.32 5.81 -29.47
N ALA A 296 -26.12 5.71 -28.16
CA ALA A 296 -25.00 5.00 -27.54
C ALA A 296 -25.36 3.54 -27.21
N LEU A 297 -24.36 2.65 -27.19
CA LEU A 297 -24.52 1.29 -26.70
C LEU A 297 -24.26 1.26 -25.20
N VAL A 298 -25.24 0.81 -24.41
CA VAL A 298 -25.18 0.83 -22.95
C VAL A 298 -25.62 -0.51 -22.34
N VAL A 299 -25.18 -0.76 -21.11
CA VAL A 299 -25.65 -1.85 -20.25
C VAL A 299 -26.25 -1.23 -18.98
N ASP A 300 -27.52 -1.56 -18.69
CA ASP A 300 -28.15 -1.18 -17.43
C ASP A 300 -27.48 -1.90 -16.26
N VAL A 301 -27.06 -1.13 -15.26
CA VAL A 301 -26.35 -1.60 -14.06
C VAL A 301 -27.05 -1.19 -12.76
N SER A 302 -28.29 -0.70 -12.85
CA SER A 302 -29.09 -0.34 -11.68
C SER A 302 -29.48 -1.58 -10.87
N GLU A 303 -29.58 -1.43 -9.56
CA GLU A 303 -30.03 -2.46 -8.62
C GLU A 303 -31.17 -1.91 -7.75
N GLU A 304 -32.13 -2.75 -7.38
CA GLU A 304 -33.31 -2.36 -6.56
C GLU A 304 -32.94 -1.69 -5.23
N ARG A 305 -31.75 -2.02 -4.70
CA ARG A 305 -31.24 -1.48 -3.43
C ARG A 305 -30.53 -0.14 -3.55
N ASP A 306 -30.44 0.42 -4.74
CA ASP A 306 -29.71 1.66 -4.95
C ASP A 306 -30.44 2.84 -4.28
N ALA A 307 -29.74 3.55 -3.40
CA ALA A 307 -30.28 4.75 -2.74
C ALA A 307 -30.44 5.94 -3.71
N LYS A 308 -29.71 5.92 -4.82
CA LYS A 308 -29.75 6.87 -5.93
C LYS A 308 -29.68 6.11 -7.23
N GLU A 309 -30.32 6.65 -8.26
CA GLU A 309 -30.24 6.10 -9.61
C GLU A 309 -28.76 6.01 -10.08
N ILE A 310 -28.35 4.82 -10.49
CA ILE A 310 -27.03 4.58 -11.08
C ILE A 310 -27.21 4.60 -12.61
N PRO A 311 -26.57 5.54 -13.34
CA PRO A 311 -26.66 5.61 -14.79
C PRO A 311 -26.15 4.32 -15.44
N PRO A 312 -26.68 3.93 -16.62
CA PRO A 312 -26.17 2.78 -17.37
C PRO A 312 -24.67 2.89 -17.65
N CYS A 313 -23.98 1.74 -17.68
CA CYS A 313 -22.60 1.66 -18.11
C CYS A 313 -22.53 1.83 -19.64
N MET A 314 -21.86 2.88 -20.10
CA MET A 314 -21.70 3.15 -21.53
C MET A 314 -20.60 2.25 -22.11
N ILE A 315 -20.94 1.48 -23.16
CA ILE A 315 -20.03 0.55 -23.83
C ILE A 315 -19.41 1.18 -25.08
N LEU A 316 -20.22 1.86 -25.91
CA LEU A 316 -19.75 2.60 -27.08
C LEU A 316 -20.54 3.91 -27.20
N LYS A 317 -19.89 4.97 -27.67
CA LYS A 317 -20.53 6.23 -28.01
C LYS A 317 -21.43 6.08 -29.24
N SER A 318 -22.23 7.12 -29.54
CA SER A 318 -23.11 7.18 -30.71
C SER A 318 -22.37 7.10 -32.05
N ASP A 319 -21.10 7.51 -32.10
CA ASP A 319 -20.20 7.38 -33.25
C ASP A 319 -19.47 6.05 -33.32
N GLY A 320 -19.73 5.13 -32.37
CA GLY A 320 -19.06 3.82 -32.23
C GLY A 320 -17.71 3.88 -31.54
N ALA A 321 -17.25 5.04 -31.08
CA ALA A 321 -15.97 5.17 -30.37
C ALA A 321 -16.03 4.59 -28.96
N SER A 322 -14.88 4.06 -28.50
CA SER A 322 -14.70 3.55 -27.14
C SER A 322 -14.55 4.70 -26.13
N LEU A 323 -14.82 4.37 -24.88
CA LEU A 323 -14.64 5.22 -23.71
C LEU A 323 -13.73 4.52 -22.71
N TYR A 324 -13.43 5.19 -21.59
CA TYR A 324 -12.71 4.56 -20.46
C TYR A 324 -13.43 3.30 -19.95
N ASN A 325 -14.77 3.33 -19.82
CA ASN A 325 -15.57 2.14 -19.45
C ASN A 325 -15.32 0.96 -20.38
N THR A 326 -15.28 1.23 -21.68
CA THR A 326 -15.04 0.21 -22.71
C THR A 326 -13.67 -0.42 -22.53
N THR A 327 -12.65 0.42 -22.37
CA THR A 327 -11.26 -0.01 -22.24
C THR A 327 -11.05 -0.78 -20.94
N ASP A 328 -11.62 -0.32 -19.82
CA ASP A 328 -11.50 -1.00 -18.53
C ASP A 328 -12.21 -2.36 -18.53
N LEU A 329 -13.40 -2.47 -19.14
CA LEU A 329 -14.09 -3.74 -19.31
C LEU A 329 -13.29 -4.70 -20.21
N ALA A 330 -12.72 -4.20 -21.30
CA ALA A 330 -11.87 -5.00 -22.19
C ALA A 330 -10.57 -5.43 -21.49
N THR A 331 -10.02 -4.59 -20.61
CA THR A 331 -8.88 -4.93 -19.76
C THR A 331 -9.23 -6.06 -18.78
N ILE A 332 -10.42 -6.04 -18.21
CA ILE A 332 -10.92 -7.16 -17.38
C ILE A 332 -10.97 -8.44 -18.20
N VAL A 333 -11.53 -8.41 -19.43
CA VAL A 333 -11.57 -9.57 -20.33
C VAL A 333 -10.18 -10.14 -20.57
N TRP A 334 -9.22 -9.28 -20.93
CA TRP A 334 -7.84 -9.67 -21.14
C TRP A 334 -7.22 -10.29 -19.88
N ARG A 335 -7.34 -9.65 -18.73
CA ARG A 335 -6.80 -10.13 -17.44
C ARG A 335 -7.38 -11.49 -17.04
N MET A 336 -8.69 -11.65 -17.19
CA MET A 336 -9.37 -12.93 -16.91
C MET A 336 -8.91 -14.05 -17.84
N LYS A 337 -8.62 -13.73 -19.12
CA LYS A 337 -8.16 -14.71 -20.11
C LYS A 337 -6.72 -15.16 -19.86
N ASP A 338 -5.82 -14.22 -19.58
CA ASP A 338 -4.38 -14.50 -19.58
C ASP A 338 -3.86 -14.88 -18.19
N TYR A 339 -4.45 -14.36 -17.10
CA TYR A 339 -3.96 -14.54 -15.74
C TYR A 339 -4.93 -15.28 -14.82
N HIS A 340 -6.19 -15.40 -15.19
CA HIS A 340 -7.24 -16.05 -14.37
C HIS A 340 -7.25 -15.56 -12.91
N PRO A 341 -7.27 -14.25 -12.64
CA PRO A 341 -7.18 -13.74 -11.29
C PRO A 341 -8.39 -14.11 -10.43
N ASP A 342 -8.13 -14.41 -9.17
CA ASP A 342 -9.16 -14.56 -8.14
C ASP A 342 -9.66 -13.20 -7.64
N GLU A 343 -8.81 -12.16 -7.74
CA GLU A 343 -9.15 -10.82 -7.31
C GLU A 343 -8.44 -9.75 -8.16
N LEU A 344 -9.19 -8.68 -8.48
CA LEU A 344 -8.70 -7.46 -9.11
C LEU A 344 -8.88 -6.30 -8.14
N ILE A 345 -7.79 -5.61 -7.80
CA ILE A 345 -7.79 -4.45 -6.89
C ILE A 345 -7.39 -3.21 -7.70
N TYR A 346 -8.24 -2.20 -7.70
CA TYR A 346 -8.01 -0.92 -8.39
C TYR A 346 -7.71 0.17 -7.36
N VAL A 347 -6.49 0.71 -7.39
CA VAL A 347 -6.02 1.76 -6.48
C VAL A 347 -6.09 3.11 -7.19
N VAL A 348 -7.20 3.80 -7.02
CA VAL A 348 -7.58 4.98 -7.80
C VAL A 348 -8.16 6.09 -6.91
N ASP A 349 -8.32 7.29 -7.46
CA ASP A 349 -8.94 8.41 -6.74
C ASP A 349 -10.38 8.08 -6.32
N LYS A 350 -10.74 8.35 -5.07
CA LYS A 350 -12.08 8.06 -4.51
C LYS A 350 -13.24 8.69 -5.31
N ARG A 351 -12.97 9.78 -6.05
CA ARG A 351 -13.96 10.42 -6.91
C ARG A 351 -14.43 9.54 -8.07
N GLN A 352 -13.70 8.45 -8.37
CA GLN A 352 -14.06 7.48 -9.40
C GLN A 352 -14.96 6.34 -8.90
N GLU A 353 -15.46 6.40 -7.66
CA GLU A 353 -16.25 5.33 -7.05
C GLU A 353 -17.50 4.97 -7.87
N LEU A 354 -18.27 5.97 -8.33
CA LEU A 354 -19.45 5.74 -9.18
C LEU A 354 -19.06 5.06 -10.50
N TYR A 355 -17.99 5.53 -11.12
CA TYR A 355 -17.46 4.95 -12.36
C TYR A 355 -17.11 3.47 -12.19
N PHE A 356 -16.33 3.12 -11.17
CA PHE A 356 -15.97 1.72 -10.91
C PHE A 356 -17.17 0.88 -10.46
N THR A 357 -18.15 1.47 -9.78
CA THR A 357 -19.43 0.78 -9.51
C THR A 357 -20.11 0.34 -10.80
N GLN A 358 -20.17 1.22 -11.80
CA GLN A 358 -20.74 0.89 -13.12
C GLN A 358 -19.93 -0.21 -13.82
N VAL A 359 -18.60 -0.08 -13.87
CA VAL A 359 -17.71 -1.06 -14.51
C VAL A 359 -17.83 -2.43 -13.84
N PHE A 360 -17.78 -2.51 -12.51
CA PHE A 360 -17.84 -3.77 -11.78
C PHE A 360 -19.19 -4.45 -11.91
N ARG A 361 -20.29 -3.70 -11.81
CA ARG A 361 -21.63 -4.25 -12.01
C ARG A 361 -21.83 -4.73 -13.45
N CYS A 362 -21.35 -3.98 -14.44
CA CYS A 362 -21.37 -4.39 -15.83
C CYS A 362 -20.58 -5.68 -16.04
N ALA A 363 -19.35 -5.77 -15.53
CA ALA A 363 -18.51 -6.97 -15.66
C ALA A 363 -19.16 -8.21 -15.03
N ARG A 364 -19.82 -8.08 -13.88
CA ARG A 364 -20.55 -9.18 -13.23
C ARG A 364 -21.80 -9.56 -14.01
N LYS A 365 -22.63 -8.59 -14.36
CA LYS A 365 -23.90 -8.82 -15.08
C LYS A 365 -23.69 -9.49 -16.42
N THR A 366 -22.65 -9.10 -17.15
CA THR A 366 -22.33 -9.61 -18.49
C THR A 366 -21.42 -10.85 -18.47
N GLY A 367 -21.06 -11.36 -17.30
CA GLY A 367 -20.26 -12.58 -17.17
C GLY A 367 -18.80 -12.44 -17.57
N LEU A 368 -18.25 -11.22 -17.61
CA LEU A 368 -16.81 -11.00 -17.89
C LEU A 368 -15.92 -11.51 -16.76
N VAL A 369 -16.45 -11.62 -15.56
CA VAL A 369 -15.79 -12.22 -14.41
C VAL A 369 -16.66 -13.34 -13.83
N LYS A 370 -16.02 -14.32 -13.17
CA LYS A 370 -16.75 -15.36 -12.45
C LYS A 370 -17.44 -14.78 -11.21
N PRO A 371 -18.52 -15.40 -10.71
CA PRO A 371 -19.20 -14.93 -9.50
C PRO A 371 -18.29 -14.78 -8.27
N GLU A 372 -17.32 -15.70 -8.13
CA GLU A 372 -16.35 -15.72 -7.02
C GLU A 372 -15.19 -14.73 -7.17
N THR A 373 -14.95 -14.20 -8.37
CA THR A 373 -13.84 -13.25 -8.61
C THR A 373 -14.06 -11.95 -7.82
N GLY A 374 -13.11 -11.58 -6.98
CA GLY A 374 -13.13 -10.31 -6.24
C GLY A 374 -12.91 -9.12 -7.19
N LEU A 375 -13.77 -8.11 -7.10
CA LEU A 375 -13.55 -6.79 -7.74
C LEU A 375 -13.52 -5.75 -6.62
N LYS A 376 -12.35 -5.16 -6.35
CA LYS A 376 -12.14 -4.29 -5.21
C LYS A 376 -11.73 -2.89 -5.65
N PHE A 377 -12.52 -1.91 -5.24
CA PHE A 377 -12.21 -0.50 -5.39
C PHE A 377 -11.51 0.00 -4.12
N LEU A 378 -10.25 0.40 -4.24
CA LEU A 378 -9.49 1.04 -3.18
C LEU A 378 -9.32 2.53 -3.52
N GLY A 379 -10.33 3.30 -3.15
CA GLY A 379 -10.37 4.74 -3.39
C GLY A 379 -9.50 5.51 -2.41
N PHE A 380 -8.60 6.37 -2.91
CA PHE A 380 -7.79 7.23 -2.07
C PHE A 380 -8.22 8.69 -2.13
N GLY A 381 -8.02 9.40 -1.03
CA GLY A 381 -8.29 10.83 -0.90
C GLY A 381 -7.20 11.71 -1.49
N THR A 382 -7.36 13.01 -1.37
CA THR A 382 -6.47 14.03 -1.95
C THR A 382 -5.33 14.38 -0.99
N MET A 383 -4.12 14.54 -1.53
CA MET A 383 -3.03 15.20 -0.84
C MET A 383 -3.17 16.71 -1.02
N ASN A 384 -3.30 17.44 0.08
CA ASN A 384 -3.53 18.87 0.10
C ASN A 384 -2.30 19.63 0.61
N GLY A 385 -2.15 20.88 0.24
CA GLY A 385 -1.19 21.82 0.83
C GLY A 385 -1.66 22.34 2.20
N LYS A 386 -0.83 23.15 2.85
CA LYS A 386 -1.15 23.80 4.15
C LYS A 386 -2.41 24.67 4.10
N ASP A 387 -2.80 25.13 2.94
CA ASP A 387 -4.05 25.89 2.69
C ASP A 387 -5.31 25.01 2.56
N GLY A 388 -5.16 23.70 2.72
CA GLY A 388 -6.24 22.72 2.59
C GLY A 388 -6.72 22.48 1.16
N LYS A 389 -6.06 23.05 0.15
CA LYS A 389 -6.37 22.86 -1.27
C LYS A 389 -5.42 21.83 -1.89
N PRO A 390 -5.81 21.19 -3.01
CA PRO A 390 -4.93 20.28 -3.73
C PRO A 390 -3.55 20.91 -3.98
N PHE A 391 -2.51 20.14 -3.74
CA PHE A 391 -1.13 20.61 -3.78
C PHE A 391 -0.78 21.15 -5.18
N LYS A 392 -0.41 22.42 -5.26
CA LYS A 392 -0.11 23.13 -6.52
C LYS A 392 1.24 23.82 -6.46
N THR A 393 1.83 24.08 -7.63
CA THR A 393 2.99 24.95 -7.74
C THR A 393 2.61 26.40 -7.42
N ARG A 394 3.59 27.26 -7.14
CA ARG A 394 3.37 28.71 -6.92
C ARG A 394 2.70 29.39 -8.13
N GLU A 395 2.87 28.85 -9.32
CA GLU A 395 2.30 29.34 -10.58
C GLU A 395 0.90 28.76 -10.89
N GLY A 396 0.33 27.95 -9.96
CA GLY A 396 -1.04 27.43 -10.06
C GLY A 396 -1.19 26.07 -10.76
N GLY A 397 -0.11 25.47 -11.28
CA GLY A 397 -0.10 24.13 -11.87
C GLY A 397 -0.04 23.00 -10.83
N VAL A 398 -0.31 21.76 -11.26
CA VAL A 398 -0.12 20.58 -10.40
C VAL A 398 1.38 20.36 -10.21
N MET A 399 1.83 20.12 -8.97
CA MET A 399 3.22 19.91 -8.65
C MET A 399 3.73 18.58 -9.27
N ARG A 400 4.85 18.65 -9.98
CA ARG A 400 5.53 17.44 -10.50
C ARG A 400 6.06 16.62 -9.33
N LEU A 401 5.94 15.30 -9.43
CA LEU A 401 6.40 14.37 -8.40
C LEU A 401 7.92 14.50 -8.15
N GLN A 402 8.70 14.62 -9.21
CA GLN A 402 10.15 14.81 -9.12
C GLN A 402 10.53 16.03 -8.26
N TYR A 403 9.85 17.16 -8.45
CA TYR A 403 10.11 18.37 -7.67
C TYR A 403 9.82 18.18 -6.18
N LEU A 404 8.75 17.44 -5.85
CA LEU A 404 8.45 17.09 -4.46
C LEU A 404 9.57 16.25 -3.84
N LEU A 405 10.00 15.21 -4.56
CA LEU A 405 11.09 14.32 -4.10
C LEU A 405 12.40 15.08 -3.87
N GLU A 406 12.76 15.95 -4.82
CA GLU A 406 13.96 16.80 -4.73
C GLU A 406 13.88 17.75 -3.53
N SER A 407 12.75 18.43 -3.33
CA SER A 407 12.54 19.37 -2.23
C SER A 407 12.66 18.70 -0.85
N VAL A 408 12.07 17.50 -0.70
CA VAL A 408 12.18 16.75 0.56
C VAL A 408 13.60 16.23 0.77
N ASN A 409 14.26 15.79 -0.28
CA ASN A 409 15.64 15.33 -0.23
C ASN A 409 16.63 16.45 0.17
N GLU A 410 16.47 17.65 -0.41
CA GLU A 410 17.27 18.83 -0.04
C GLU A 410 17.09 19.20 1.43
N GLU A 411 15.86 19.21 1.93
CA GLU A 411 15.57 19.48 3.35
C GLU A 411 16.21 18.43 4.27
N MET A 412 16.15 17.14 3.90
CA MET A 412 16.78 16.07 4.66
C MET A 412 18.30 16.18 4.66
N LEU A 413 18.91 16.46 3.49
CA LEU A 413 20.37 16.66 3.37
C LEU A 413 20.84 17.83 4.25
N LYS A 414 20.08 18.94 4.26
CA LYS A 414 20.35 20.09 5.12
C LYS A 414 20.35 19.69 6.59
N LYS A 415 19.30 19.01 7.06
CA LYS A 415 19.17 18.55 8.45
C LYS A 415 20.29 17.60 8.86
N ILE A 416 20.66 16.65 8.01
CA ILE A 416 21.78 15.73 8.27
C ILE A 416 23.09 16.53 8.39
N THR A 417 23.35 17.44 7.45
CA THR A 417 24.58 18.24 7.45
C THR A 417 24.68 19.15 8.70
N GLU A 418 23.55 19.74 9.12
CA GLU A 418 23.51 20.56 10.35
C GLU A 418 23.76 19.72 11.60
N ASN A 419 23.16 18.52 11.69
CA ASN A 419 23.40 17.60 12.80
C ASN A 419 24.84 17.10 12.87
N GLN A 420 25.49 16.86 11.72
CA GLN A 420 26.90 16.46 11.66
C GLN A 420 27.84 17.56 12.16
N LYS A 421 27.58 18.81 11.77
CA LYS A 421 28.37 19.96 12.25
C LYS A 421 28.25 20.16 13.76
N ALA A 422 27.14 19.76 14.38
CA ALA A 422 26.90 19.84 15.82
C ALA A 422 27.57 18.69 16.62
N LYS A 423 27.87 17.56 15.95
CA LYS A 423 28.52 16.39 16.57
C LYS A 423 29.99 16.33 16.10
N GLU A 424 30.92 16.77 16.90
CA GLU A 424 32.36 16.88 16.59
C GLU A 424 33.07 15.58 16.16
N ASN A 425 32.41 14.40 16.09
CA ASN A 425 33.08 13.10 15.97
C ASN A 425 32.46 12.09 14.97
N LEU A 426 31.60 12.48 14.03
CA LEU A 426 31.08 11.57 13.01
C LEU A 426 31.32 12.11 11.61
N GLU A 427 32.46 11.75 11.02
CA GLU A 427 32.72 11.97 9.60
C GLU A 427 31.94 10.93 8.77
N ILE A 428 30.72 11.30 8.35
CA ILE A 428 30.05 10.65 7.22
C ILE A 428 30.54 11.38 5.97
N SER A 429 30.96 10.65 4.94
CA SER A 429 31.34 11.26 3.67
C SER A 429 30.16 12.03 3.05
N GLU A 430 30.45 13.01 2.22
CA GLU A 430 29.41 13.78 1.52
C GLU A 430 28.48 12.87 0.69
N GLU A 431 29.05 11.83 0.09
CA GLU A 431 28.31 10.85 -0.72
C GLU A 431 27.39 9.99 0.13
N GLU A 432 27.87 9.52 1.27
CA GLU A 432 27.05 8.79 2.26
C GLU A 432 25.95 9.66 2.84
N ALA A 433 26.21 10.94 3.12
CA ALA A 433 25.19 11.88 3.56
C ALA A 433 24.08 12.08 2.52
N LYS A 434 24.43 12.16 1.24
CA LYS A 434 23.48 12.26 0.13
C LYS A 434 22.60 11.00 0.01
N GLU A 435 23.21 9.81 0.07
CA GLU A 435 22.45 8.56 0.01
C GLU A 435 21.53 8.37 1.24
N THR A 436 22.04 8.68 2.43
CA THR A 436 21.23 8.67 3.67
C THR A 436 20.07 9.66 3.57
N ALA A 437 20.29 10.87 3.05
CA ALA A 437 19.24 11.86 2.84
C ALA A 437 18.14 11.35 1.91
N LYS A 438 18.48 10.69 0.81
CA LYS A 438 17.50 10.07 -0.10
C LYS A 438 16.66 9.01 0.59
N MET A 439 17.29 8.14 1.37
CA MET A 439 16.57 7.08 2.11
C MET A 439 15.59 7.68 3.12
N ILE A 440 16.01 8.69 3.86
CA ILE A 440 15.15 9.34 4.86
C ILE A 440 14.05 10.16 4.19
N ALA A 441 14.34 10.85 3.08
CA ALA A 441 13.35 11.58 2.30
C ALA A 441 12.26 10.66 1.76
N LEU A 442 12.66 9.50 1.21
CA LEU A 442 11.70 8.49 0.76
C LEU A 442 10.82 7.97 1.90
N ALA A 443 11.42 7.68 3.05
CA ALA A 443 10.67 7.27 4.25
C ALA A 443 9.71 8.36 4.73
N ALA A 444 10.14 9.63 4.73
CA ALA A 444 9.29 10.76 5.11
C ALA A 444 8.04 10.86 4.23
N ILE A 445 8.20 10.73 2.92
CA ILE A 445 7.11 10.79 1.94
C ILE A 445 6.20 9.57 2.05
N LYS A 446 6.75 8.37 1.99
CA LYS A 446 5.96 7.13 1.99
C LYS A 446 5.23 6.91 3.31
N TYR A 447 5.92 7.05 4.43
CA TYR A 447 5.30 6.93 5.74
C TYR A 447 4.27 8.04 5.98
N GLY A 448 4.60 9.27 5.57
CA GLY A 448 3.68 10.41 5.67
C GLY A 448 2.37 10.18 4.94
N ASP A 449 2.40 9.59 3.75
CA ASP A 449 1.19 9.19 3.01
C ASP A 449 0.51 7.98 3.64
N LEU A 450 1.23 6.86 3.81
CA LEU A 450 0.71 5.56 4.22
C LEU A 450 0.20 5.54 5.67
N SER A 451 0.62 6.46 6.54
CA SER A 451 0.11 6.59 7.90
C SER A 451 -1.33 7.11 7.95
N ASN A 452 -1.84 7.64 6.84
CA ASN A 452 -3.22 8.06 6.71
C ASN A 452 -4.07 6.92 6.13
N GLN A 453 -5.31 6.80 6.62
CA GLN A 453 -6.29 5.91 5.99
C GLN A 453 -6.46 6.30 4.52
N ALA A 454 -6.38 5.33 3.60
CA ALA A 454 -6.36 5.60 2.16
C ALA A 454 -7.48 6.55 1.70
N SER A 455 -8.73 6.32 2.13
CA SER A 455 -9.90 7.13 1.72
C SER A 455 -9.93 8.56 2.27
N LYS A 456 -9.04 8.90 3.22
CA LYS A 456 -8.99 10.24 3.82
C LYS A 456 -8.10 11.17 3.03
N ASP A 457 -8.53 12.45 2.95
CA ASP A 457 -7.68 13.54 2.52
C ASP A 457 -6.68 13.86 3.65
N TYR A 458 -5.47 14.30 3.31
CA TYR A 458 -4.51 14.74 4.30
C TYR A 458 -3.73 15.97 3.84
N ILE A 459 -3.10 16.66 4.79
CA ILE A 459 -2.26 17.83 4.52
C ILE A 459 -0.81 17.37 4.49
N PHE A 460 -0.12 17.61 3.36
CA PHE A 460 1.31 17.43 3.23
C PHE A 460 2.03 18.66 3.79
N ASP A 461 2.85 18.42 4.82
CA ASP A 461 3.69 19.42 5.46
C ASP A 461 5.12 18.91 5.52
N ILE A 462 6.02 19.49 4.73
CA ILE A 462 7.43 19.09 4.66
C ILE A 462 8.09 19.13 6.05
N ASP A 463 7.87 20.21 6.82
CA ASP A 463 8.50 20.38 8.13
C ASP A 463 8.08 19.26 9.09
N ARG A 464 6.79 18.92 9.09
CA ARG A 464 6.25 17.83 9.90
C ARG A 464 6.77 16.46 9.45
N PHE A 465 6.74 16.17 8.15
CA PHE A 465 7.09 14.85 7.62
C PHE A 465 8.58 14.56 7.69
N THR A 466 9.41 15.59 7.66
CA THR A 466 10.87 15.49 7.83
C THR A 466 11.35 15.63 9.28
N SER A 467 10.43 15.66 10.25
CA SER A 467 10.76 15.68 11.67
C SER A 467 11.27 14.32 12.14
N PHE A 468 12.29 14.33 12.99
CA PHE A 468 12.79 13.13 13.69
C PHE A 468 12.01 12.83 14.98
N GLU A 469 10.97 13.58 15.26
CA GLU A 469 10.08 13.41 16.41
C GLU A 469 8.63 13.19 15.98
N GLY A 470 7.87 12.46 16.80
CA GLY A 470 6.47 12.16 16.55
C GLY A 470 6.26 11.02 15.56
N ASN A 471 5.06 10.93 15.02
CA ASN A 471 4.65 9.83 14.11
C ASN A 471 5.11 10.13 12.67
N THR A 472 6.39 9.90 12.37
CA THR A 472 7.03 10.21 11.09
C THR A 472 7.95 9.09 10.62
N GLY A 473 8.20 9.03 9.30
CA GLY A 473 9.17 8.09 8.72
C GLY A 473 10.57 8.26 9.28
N PRO A 474 11.12 9.49 9.36
CA PRO A 474 12.44 9.71 9.98
C PRO A 474 12.55 9.25 11.43
N TYR A 475 11.49 9.39 12.23
CA TYR A 475 11.46 8.87 13.61
C TYR A 475 11.59 7.34 13.65
N ILE A 476 10.87 6.64 12.78
CA ILE A 476 10.97 5.17 12.68
C ILE A 476 12.38 4.75 12.26
N LEU A 477 12.95 5.40 11.24
CA LEU A 477 14.31 5.11 10.80
C LEU A 477 15.34 5.38 11.90
N TYR A 478 15.21 6.49 12.62
CA TYR A 478 16.06 6.83 13.74
C TYR A 478 16.02 5.77 14.85
N THR A 479 14.83 5.22 15.12
CA THR A 479 14.67 4.12 16.07
C THR A 479 15.42 2.88 15.62
N ILE A 480 15.28 2.49 14.34
CA ILE A 480 15.99 1.32 13.77
C ILE A 480 17.51 1.52 13.82
N VAL A 481 18.00 2.70 13.42
CA VAL A 481 19.43 3.03 13.43
C VAL A 481 19.99 3.02 14.87
N ARG A 482 19.21 3.48 15.83
CA ARG A 482 19.58 3.38 17.26
C ARG A 482 19.78 1.93 17.69
N ILE A 483 18.86 1.03 17.31
CA ILE A 483 19.00 -0.41 17.60
C ILE A 483 20.28 -0.95 16.93
N LYS A 484 20.47 -0.67 15.64
CA LYS A 484 21.69 -1.06 14.91
C LYS A 484 22.97 -0.58 15.61
N SER A 485 22.98 0.65 16.09
CA SER A 485 24.12 1.23 16.81
C SER A 485 24.41 0.48 18.12
N ILE A 486 23.38 0.08 18.86
CA ILE A 486 23.55 -0.69 20.10
C ILE A 486 24.13 -2.07 19.79
N LEU A 487 23.58 -2.78 18.81
CA LEU A 487 24.05 -4.11 18.39
C LEU A 487 25.51 -4.04 17.90
N ASN A 488 25.84 -3.06 17.04
CA ASN A 488 27.19 -2.86 16.53
C ASN A 488 28.18 -2.56 17.66
N LYS A 489 27.78 -1.74 18.64
CA LYS A 489 28.61 -1.45 19.80
C LYS A 489 28.85 -2.70 20.65
N TYR A 490 27.82 -3.52 20.89
CA TYR A 490 27.93 -4.76 21.63
C TYR A 490 28.94 -5.72 21.00
N HIS A 491 28.82 -5.96 19.67
CA HIS A 491 29.75 -6.82 18.93
C HIS A 491 31.17 -6.23 18.84
N SER A 492 31.32 -4.91 18.72
CA SER A 492 32.64 -4.26 18.71
C SER A 492 33.42 -4.40 20.02
N MET A 493 32.73 -4.69 21.12
CA MET A 493 33.35 -5.02 22.41
C MET A 493 33.80 -6.49 22.50
N GLY A 494 33.71 -7.26 21.42
CA GLY A 494 34.03 -8.69 21.37
C GLY A 494 33.02 -9.56 22.11
N LYS A 495 31.82 -9.04 22.37
CA LYS A 495 30.72 -9.82 22.99
C LYS A 495 29.92 -10.56 21.93
N ASP A 496 29.36 -11.70 22.33
CA ASP A 496 28.60 -12.61 21.49
C ASP A 496 27.39 -13.12 22.27
N GLU A 497 26.23 -13.08 21.66
CA GLU A 497 24.96 -13.58 22.18
C GLU A 497 24.65 -15.02 21.71
N SER A 498 25.58 -15.68 21.03
CA SER A 498 25.40 -17.04 20.53
C SER A 498 24.96 -17.99 21.64
N GLY A 499 23.89 -18.76 21.39
CA GLY A 499 23.31 -19.71 22.36
C GLY A 499 22.43 -19.05 23.44
N ALA A 500 22.34 -17.74 23.49
CA ALA A 500 21.41 -17.05 24.39
C ALA A 500 20.00 -17.02 23.78
N VAL A 501 19.01 -16.88 24.65
CA VAL A 501 17.58 -16.80 24.30
C VAL A 501 16.95 -15.58 24.95
N ILE A 502 15.80 -15.15 24.45
CA ILE A 502 14.97 -14.13 25.14
C ILE A 502 14.46 -14.73 26.44
N GLU A 503 14.72 -14.10 27.56
CA GLU A 503 14.28 -14.50 28.89
C GLU A 503 12.98 -13.78 29.29
N ALA A 504 12.39 -14.21 30.40
CA ALA A 504 11.27 -13.54 31.04
C ALA A 504 11.61 -12.06 31.31
N ALA A 505 10.65 -11.17 31.11
CA ALA A 505 10.85 -9.74 31.27
C ALA A 505 11.26 -9.37 32.71
N HIS A 506 12.28 -8.55 32.84
CA HIS A 506 12.78 -8.05 34.14
C HIS A 506 12.18 -6.68 34.52
N SER A 507 11.44 -6.04 33.61
CA SER A 507 10.79 -4.75 33.84
C SER A 507 9.46 -4.62 33.08
N ALA A 508 8.63 -3.67 33.49
CA ALA A 508 7.37 -3.37 32.82
C ALA A 508 7.58 -2.87 31.37
N SER A 509 8.61 -2.04 31.16
CA SER A 509 8.91 -1.54 29.81
C SER A 509 9.43 -2.64 28.88
N GLU A 510 10.21 -3.59 29.39
CA GLU A 510 10.61 -4.78 28.65
C GLU A 510 9.40 -5.64 28.27
N LYS A 511 8.51 -5.94 29.23
CA LYS A 511 7.27 -6.68 28.96
C LYS A 511 6.39 -5.98 27.92
N ASN A 512 6.27 -4.65 27.99
CA ASN A 512 5.50 -3.88 27.01
C ASN A 512 6.10 -3.98 25.59
N LEU A 513 7.43 -3.97 25.45
CA LEU A 513 8.09 -4.20 24.17
C LEU A 513 7.82 -5.61 23.66
N MET A 514 7.90 -6.62 24.52
CA MET A 514 7.61 -8.02 24.18
C MET A 514 6.15 -8.22 23.73
N LEU A 515 5.20 -7.59 24.42
CA LEU A 515 3.77 -7.60 24.03
C LEU A 515 3.54 -6.90 22.70
N ALA A 516 4.19 -5.76 22.44
CA ALA A 516 4.09 -5.08 21.16
C ALA A 516 4.60 -5.96 20.02
N LEU A 517 5.74 -6.61 20.18
CA LEU A 517 6.29 -7.56 19.20
C LEU A 517 5.33 -8.71 18.89
N SER A 518 4.75 -9.32 19.92
CA SER A 518 3.84 -10.47 19.78
C SER A 518 2.57 -10.17 18.96
N GLY A 519 2.23 -8.90 18.77
CA GLY A 519 1.10 -8.43 17.96
C GLY A 519 1.32 -8.46 16.44
N PHE A 520 2.55 -8.72 15.96
CA PHE A 520 2.90 -8.59 14.54
C PHE A 520 2.03 -9.44 13.61
N GLY A 521 1.86 -10.74 13.88
CA GLY A 521 1.09 -11.62 13.01
C GLY A 521 -0.38 -11.22 12.89
N ALA A 522 -1.01 -10.82 14.00
CA ALA A 522 -2.40 -10.36 14.02
C ALA A 522 -2.56 -9.02 13.27
N MET A 523 -1.60 -8.10 13.43
CA MET A 523 -1.57 -6.84 12.71
C MET A 523 -1.47 -7.06 11.20
N MET A 524 -0.58 -7.94 10.76
CA MET A 524 -0.37 -8.23 9.35
C MET A 524 -1.62 -8.79 8.67
N GLU A 525 -2.29 -9.76 9.30
CA GLU A 525 -3.54 -10.31 8.79
C GLU A 525 -4.62 -9.22 8.66
N ASN A 526 -4.81 -8.42 9.70
CA ASN A 526 -5.78 -7.33 9.71
C ASN A 526 -5.46 -6.23 8.67
N ALA A 527 -4.17 -5.89 8.50
CA ALA A 527 -3.75 -4.92 7.48
C ALA A 527 -4.02 -5.45 6.06
N TYR A 528 -3.79 -6.72 5.81
CA TYR A 528 -4.08 -7.36 4.53
C TYR A 528 -5.58 -7.44 4.25
N GLU A 529 -6.40 -7.97 5.19
CA GLU A 529 -7.85 -8.13 5.02
C GLU A 529 -8.55 -6.80 4.69
N GLU A 530 -8.13 -5.73 5.35
CA GLU A 530 -8.69 -4.40 5.12
C GLU A 530 -7.98 -3.62 4.00
N THR A 531 -6.93 -4.18 3.38
CA THR A 531 -6.04 -3.46 2.44
C THR A 531 -5.58 -2.10 2.99
N ALA A 532 -5.09 -2.12 4.23
CA ALA A 532 -4.90 -0.95 5.07
C ALA A 532 -3.44 -0.76 5.54
N PRO A 533 -2.53 -0.25 4.68
CA PRO A 533 -1.13 0.01 5.05
C PRO A 533 -0.96 0.88 6.30
N HIS A 534 -1.92 1.78 6.57
CA HIS A 534 -1.86 2.63 7.77
C HIS A 534 -1.85 1.85 9.09
N LYS A 535 -2.34 0.60 9.10
CA LYS A 535 -2.25 -0.28 10.28
C LYS A 535 -0.82 -0.73 10.55
N ILE A 536 -0.03 -0.97 9.51
CA ILE A 536 1.42 -1.22 9.65
C ILE A 536 2.09 0.02 10.24
N CYS A 537 1.79 1.21 9.73
CA CYS A 537 2.34 2.47 10.26
C CYS A 537 2.00 2.67 11.74
N SER A 538 0.74 2.44 12.15
CA SER A 538 0.31 2.53 13.55
C SER A 538 1.08 1.54 14.42
N TYR A 539 1.20 0.30 13.96
CA TYR A 539 1.91 -0.75 14.69
C TYR A 539 3.40 -0.42 14.90
N ILE A 540 4.11 -0.01 13.85
CA ILE A 540 5.55 0.28 13.99
C ILE A 540 5.81 1.54 14.81
N TYR A 541 4.89 2.49 14.83
CA TYR A 541 4.96 3.64 15.72
C TYR A 541 4.81 3.24 17.19
N GLU A 542 3.86 2.37 17.51
CA GLU A 542 3.68 1.81 18.85
C GLU A 542 4.89 0.97 19.27
N LEU A 543 5.40 0.11 18.38
CA LEU A 543 6.59 -0.70 18.62
C LEU A 543 7.83 0.15 18.85
N ALA A 544 8.02 1.21 18.05
CA ALA A 544 9.13 2.16 18.22
C ALA A 544 9.04 2.89 19.58
N ASN A 545 7.85 3.30 20.00
CA ASN A 545 7.64 3.92 21.30
C ASN A 545 7.92 2.95 22.45
N ALA A 546 7.47 1.70 22.34
CA ALA A 546 7.73 0.65 23.33
C ALA A 546 9.24 0.39 23.47
N PHE A 547 9.96 0.30 22.34
CA PHE A 547 11.41 0.17 22.34
C PHE A 547 12.09 1.39 22.97
N ASN A 548 11.69 2.62 22.61
CA ASN A 548 12.31 3.82 23.17
C ASN A 548 12.08 3.92 24.68
N SER A 549 10.91 3.53 25.20
CA SER A 549 10.64 3.44 26.63
C SER A 549 11.58 2.45 27.32
N PHE A 550 11.68 1.23 26.78
CA PHE A 550 12.61 0.21 27.27
C PHE A 550 14.07 0.70 27.27
N TYR A 551 14.52 1.33 26.17
CA TYR A 551 15.86 1.87 26.03
C TYR A 551 16.20 2.95 27.05
N HIS A 552 15.24 3.84 27.37
CA HIS A 552 15.45 4.92 28.35
C HIS A 552 15.48 4.42 29.80
N GLU A 553 14.74 3.38 30.10
CA GLU A 553 14.63 2.81 31.45
C GLU A 553 15.71 1.76 31.74
N THR A 554 16.33 1.16 30.70
CA THR A 554 17.23 0.02 30.83
C THR A 554 18.64 0.35 30.40
N LYS A 555 19.61 0.05 31.26
CA LYS A 555 21.03 0.25 30.98
C LYS A 555 21.60 -0.96 30.20
N ILE A 556 21.13 -1.19 28.98
CA ILE A 556 21.43 -2.38 28.16
C ILE A 556 22.94 -2.67 28.08
N MET A 557 23.74 -1.65 27.76
CA MET A 557 25.19 -1.82 27.54
C MET A 557 26.00 -1.96 28.80
N SER A 558 25.46 -1.53 29.94
CA SER A 558 26.11 -1.61 31.27
C SER A 558 25.39 -2.57 32.22
N GLU A 559 24.54 -3.47 31.70
CA GLU A 559 24.00 -4.58 32.47
C GLU A 559 25.11 -5.50 32.91
N GLU A 560 25.19 -5.75 34.23
CA GLU A 560 26.25 -6.54 34.86
C GLU A 560 26.02 -8.05 34.71
N ASN A 561 24.74 -8.48 34.66
CA ASN A 561 24.40 -9.86 34.42
C ASN A 561 24.50 -10.15 32.93
N GLU A 562 25.51 -10.92 32.54
CA GLU A 562 25.78 -11.27 31.15
C GLU A 562 24.60 -11.97 30.47
N GLN A 563 23.86 -12.82 31.18
CA GLN A 563 22.74 -13.57 30.64
C GLN A 563 21.56 -12.63 30.33
N ILE A 564 21.25 -11.72 31.25
CA ILE A 564 20.22 -10.70 31.04
C ILE A 564 20.62 -9.77 29.90
N GLN A 565 21.89 -9.35 29.83
CA GLN A 565 22.38 -8.51 28.74
C GLN A 565 22.20 -9.20 27.38
N LYS A 566 22.55 -10.48 27.28
CA LYS A 566 22.37 -11.27 26.04
C LYS A 566 20.89 -11.42 25.67
N SER A 567 20.01 -11.59 26.65
CA SER A 567 18.55 -11.59 26.42
C SER A 567 18.08 -10.26 25.81
N TYR A 568 18.54 -9.13 26.36
CA TYR A 568 18.24 -7.80 25.78
C TYR A 568 18.72 -7.68 24.33
N ILE A 569 19.93 -8.15 24.02
CA ILE A 569 20.45 -8.13 22.64
C ILE A 569 19.57 -8.97 21.71
N ARG A 570 19.16 -10.18 22.12
CA ARG A 570 18.22 -11.01 21.35
C ARG A 570 16.87 -10.33 21.11
N LEU A 571 16.34 -9.65 22.13
CA LEU A 571 15.09 -8.88 22.01
C LEU A 571 15.25 -7.71 21.02
N LEU A 572 16.41 -7.02 21.03
CA LEU A 572 16.72 -5.96 20.09
C LEU A 572 16.86 -6.44 18.63
N GLU A 573 17.49 -7.62 18.43
CA GLU A 573 17.57 -8.25 17.09
C GLU A 573 16.18 -8.52 16.55
N LEU A 574 15.30 -9.13 17.34
CA LEU A 574 13.92 -9.38 16.93
C LEU A 574 13.18 -8.08 16.64
N THR A 575 13.31 -7.06 17.49
CA THR A 575 12.69 -5.75 17.30
C THR A 575 13.13 -5.10 15.99
N LYS A 576 14.44 -5.10 15.71
CA LYS A 576 15.00 -4.60 14.46
C LYS A 576 14.41 -5.33 13.26
N SER A 577 14.42 -6.65 13.29
CA SER A 577 13.97 -7.48 12.17
C SER A 577 12.48 -7.28 11.85
N VAL A 578 11.63 -7.16 12.87
CA VAL A 578 10.21 -6.86 12.71
C VAL A 578 9.99 -5.45 12.13
N LEU A 579 10.70 -4.45 12.66
CA LEU A 579 10.63 -3.07 12.14
C LEU A 579 11.09 -3.00 10.67
N GLU A 580 12.22 -3.64 10.33
CA GLU A 580 12.76 -3.68 8.96
C GLU A 580 11.80 -4.40 8.00
N THR A 581 11.17 -5.49 8.43
CA THR A 581 10.12 -6.15 7.66
C THR A 581 8.94 -5.22 7.38
N CYS A 582 8.46 -4.53 8.39
CA CYS A 582 7.34 -3.60 8.25
C CYS A 582 7.66 -2.44 7.29
N ILE A 583 8.85 -1.81 7.40
CA ILE A 583 9.21 -0.71 6.49
C ILE A 583 9.45 -1.19 5.06
N ASP A 584 9.93 -2.43 4.86
CA ASP A 584 10.00 -3.02 3.52
C ASP A 584 8.61 -3.19 2.90
N LEU A 585 7.61 -3.63 3.67
CA LEU A 585 6.21 -3.70 3.24
C LEU A 585 5.62 -2.33 2.88
N LEU A 586 6.10 -1.27 3.52
CA LEU A 586 5.78 0.12 3.17
C LEU A 586 6.63 0.67 2.02
N GLY A 587 7.64 -0.07 1.58
CA GLY A 587 8.45 0.24 0.41
C GLY A 587 9.62 1.19 0.65
N PHE A 588 10.21 1.23 1.85
CA PHE A 588 11.45 1.96 2.12
C PHE A 588 12.38 1.16 3.04
N LYS A 589 13.60 1.64 3.23
CA LYS A 589 14.66 0.96 3.98
C LYS A 589 15.32 1.91 4.98
N ALA A 590 15.93 1.34 6.02
CA ALA A 590 16.71 2.09 6.99
C ALA A 590 18.20 2.14 6.56
N PRO A 591 18.86 3.31 6.71
CA PRO A 591 20.31 3.41 6.56
C PRO A 591 21.03 2.68 7.70
N GLU A 592 22.34 2.46 7.53
CA GLU A 592 23.14 1.85 8.60
C GLU A 592 23.45 2.83 9.73
N ARG A 593 23.52 4.13 9.43
CA ARG A 593 23.76 5.22 10.38
C ARG A 593 23.09 6.53 9.93
N MET A 594 22.78 7.37 10.89
CA MET A 594 22.13 8.67 10.70
C MET A 594 22.81 9.75 11.54
#